data_70cb4db1a7001cf1bddb8f2f57ff440a
#
_entry.id   70cb4db1a7001cf1bddb8f2f57ff440a
#
_cell.length_a   1.000
_cell.length_b   1.000
_cell.length_c   1.000
_cell.angle_alpha   90.00
_cell.angle_beta   90.00
_cell.angle_gamma   90.00
#
_symmetry.space_group_name_H-M   'P 1'
#
loop_
_entity.id
_entity.type
_entity.pdbx_description
1 polymer ?
#
loop_
_entity_poly.entity_id
_entity_poly.type
_entity_poly.pdbx_seq_one_letter_code
_entity_poly.pdbx_strand_id
1 'polypeptide(L)'
;WYTEDALLRLSYIQQLIDDHANGCEFFLLCLAETVREVSFTRNGEFKRFKMSEKSLEKFKPDVFDLFKRKVTRNINGLHQFNATAPAQAKSTICDFNSTYGIPDTILPEGSVDMVVTSPPYGDSHTTVAYGQFSRWANEWFCYKEAASLDSMLMGGKKTRQELFTTTTIRQELDAIRALDEKRYWEVVSFLNDYTLSIQNVAKVV
;
A
#
# COMPACT_ATOMS: atom_id res chain seq x y z
N TRP A 1 0.38 -17.37 12.27
CA TRP A 1 -0.51 -16.85 11.22
C TRP A 1 -0.60 -17.76 9.99
N TYR A 2 0.10 -18.88 9.97
CA TYR A 2 0.11 -19.84 8.88
C TYR A 2 0.13 -21.26 9.44
N THR A 3 -0.27 -22.24 8.63
CA THR A 3 0.07 -23.63 8.88
C THR A 3 1.51 -23.89 8.45
N GLU A 4 2.15 -24.89 9.02
CA GLU A 4 3.49 -25.33 8.63
C GLU A 4 3.54 -25.75 7.14
N ASP A 5 2.55 -26.51 6.69
CA ASP A 5 2.39 -26.89 5.28
C ASP A 5 2.32 -25.69 4.34
N ALA A 6 1.56 -24.64 4.71
CA ALA A 6 1.48 -23.43 3.91
C ALA A 6 2.82 -22.71 3.82
N LEU A 7 3.58 -22.61 4.93
CA LEU A 7 4.92 -22.02 4.92
C LEU A 7 5.88 -22.79 4.02
N LEU A 8 5.90 -24.11 4.11
CA LEU A 8 6.76 -24.95 3.27
C LEU A 8 6.45 -24.76 1.78
N ARG A 9 5.17 -24.76 1.40
CA ARG A 9 4.77 -24.56 0.00
C ARG A 9 5.07 -23.17 -0.51
N LEU A 10 4.86 -22.12 0.30
CA LEU A 10 5.22 -20.74 -0.05
C LEU A 10 6.74 -20.62 -0.26
N SER A 11 7.54 -21.20 0.65
CA SER A 11 9.01 -21.20 0.54
C SER A 11 9.48 -21.95 -0.72
N TYR A 12 8.83 -23.04 -1.08
CA TYR A 12 9.13 -23.75 -2.31
C TYR A 12 8.84 -22.92 -3.57
N ILE A 13 7.68 -22.22 -3.60
CA ILE A 13 7.36 -21.30 -4.71
C ILE A 13 8.41 -20.19 -4.78
N GLN A 14 8.78 -19.58 -3.64
CA GLN A 14 9.80 -18.53 -3.59
C GLN A 14 11.12 -19.03 -4.18
N GLN A 15 11.59 -20.19 -3.75
CA GLN A 15 12.83 -20.80 -4.26
C GLN A 15 12.76 -21.04 -5.78
N LEU A 16 11.64 -21.54 -6.29
CA LEU A 16 11.48 -21.74 -7.74
C LEU A 16 11.54 -20.41 -8.51
N ILE A 17 10.97 -19.32 -7.95
CA ILE A 17 11.04 -18.00 -8.56
C ILE A 17 12.48 -17.50 -8.58
N ASP A 18 13.19 -17.62 -7.46
CA ASP A 18 14.57 -17.16 -7.31
C ASP A 18 15.52 -17.92 -8.25
N ASP A 19 15.31 -19.22 -8.42
CA ASP A 19 16.18 -20.10 -9.23
C ASP A 19 15.95 -19.98 -10.74
N HIS A 20 14.74 -19.63 -11.20
CA HIS A 20 14.35 -19.84 -12.60
C HIS A 20 13.81 -18.59 -13.31
N ALA A 21 13.51 -17.52 -12.61
CA ALA A 21 12.76 -16.42 -13.21
C ALA A 21 13.63 -15.22 -13.62
N ASN A 22 13.91 -15.10 -14.91
CA ASN A 22 14.18 -13.79 -15.51
C ASN A 22 12.86 -12.99 -15.56
N GLY A 23 12.76 -11.87 -14.83
CA GLY A 23 11.51 -11.11 -14.69
C GLY A 23 10.67 -11.62 -13.51
N CYS A 24 11.34 -11.84 -12.40
CA CYS A 24 10.74 -12.41 -11.19
C CYS A 24 9.65 -11.52 -10.56
N GLU A 25 9.63 -10.22 -10.82
CA GLU A 25 8.68 -9.26 -10.22
C GLU A 25 7.23 -9.65 -10.47
N PHE A 26 6.92 -10.15 -11.66
CA PHE A 26 5.57 -10.64 -11.98
C PHE A 26 5.15 -11.80 -11.06
N PHE A 27 6.03 -12.77 -10.87
CA PHE A 27 5.75 -13.91 -10.01
C PHE A 27 5.80 -13.55 -8.53
N LEU A 28 6.68 -12.63 -8.14
CA LEU A 28 6.72 -12.10 -6.77
C LEU A 28 5.42 -11.37 -6.42
N LEU A 29 4.83 -10.61 -7.35
CA LEU A 29 3.52 -10.02 -7.15
C LEU A 29 2.43 -11.08 -6.91
N CYS A 30 2.42 -12.15 -7.72
CA CYS A 30 1.48 -13.25 -7.54
C CYS A 30 1.69 -13.97 -6.20
N LEU A 31 2.95 -14.11 -5.78
CA LEU A 31 3.29 -14.70 -4.48
C LEU A 31 2.85 -13.79 -3.33
N ALA A 32 3.04 -12.47 -3.42
CA ALA A 32 2.61 -11.49 -2.42
C ALA A 32 1.11 -11.62 -2.09
N GLU A 33 0.28 -11.73 -3.13
CA GLU A 33 -1.16 -11.94 -2.96
C GLU A 33 -1.46 -13.32 -2.34
N THR A 34 -0.73 -14.36 -2.75
CA THR A 34 -0.89 -15.73 -2.22
C THR A 34 -0.53 -15.78 -0.75
N VAL A 35 0.59 -15.18 -0.34
CA VAL A 35 1.04 -15.10 1.06
C VAL A 35 -0.08 -14.56 1.95
N ARG A 36 -0.74 -13.47 1.55
CA ARG A 36 -1.86 -12.93 2.33
C ARG A 36 -3.03 -13.90 2.38
N GLU A 37 -3.42 -14.47 1.25
CA GLU A 37 -4.65 -15.25 1.12
C GLU A 37 -4.59 -16.60 1.85
N VAL A 38 -3.40 -17.19 2.00
CA VAL A 38 -3.20 -18.43 2.76
C VAL A 38 -2.92 -18.22 4.26
N SER A 39 -2.87 -16.96 4.70
CA SER A 39 -2.73 -16.62 6.12
C SER A 39 -4.03 -16.84 6.89
N PHE A 40 -3.96 -16.92 8.22
CA PHE A 40 -5.14 -16.96 9.10
C PHE A 40 -5.90 -15.62 9.17
N THR A 41 -5.64 -14.71 8.25
CA THR A 41 -6.34 -13.42 8.16
C THR A 41 -7.66 -13.58 7.44
N ARG A 42 -8.69 -12.88 7.90
CA ARG A 42 -9.97 -12.79 7.19
C ARG A 42 -9.76 -12.09 5.84
N ASN A 43 -10.08 -12.77 4.74
CA ASN A 43 -9.83 -12.27 3.38
C ASN A 43 -10.82 -11.20 2.95
N GLY A 44 -11.76 -10.78 3.55
CA GLY A 44 -12.69 -9.70 3.17
C GLY A 44 -12.37 -8.34 3.81
N GLU A 45 -11.29 -8.24 4.58
CA GLU A 45 -11.00 -7.06 5.39
C GLU A 45 -9.61 -6.50 5.13
N PHE A 46 -9.45 -5.17 5.23
CA PHE A 46 -8.15 -4.52 5.13
C PHE A 46 -7.27 -4.78 6.36
N LYS A 47 -7.87 -4.81 7.55
CA LYS A 47 -7.15 -5.05 8.80
C LYS A 47 -6.84 -6.54 8.99
N ARG A 48 -5.79 -6.83 9.77
CA ARG A 48 -5.34 -8.19 10.08
C ARG A 48 -6.15 -8.83 11.20
N PHE A 49 -7.44 -9.04 10.97
CA PHE A 49 -8.24 -9.81 11.90
C PHE A 49 -8.03 -11.30 11.67
N LYS A 50 -7.70 -12.01 12.74
CA LYS A 50 -7.58 -13.47 12.69
C LYS A 50 -8.94 -14.11 12.48
N MET A 51 -8.99 -15.19 11.74
CA MET A 51 -10.17 -16.05 11.61
C MET A 51 -10.59 -16.58 12.97
N SER A 52 -11.88 -16.88 13.16
CA SER A 52 -12.37 -17.58 14.33
C SER A 52 -11.82 -19.02 14.38
N GLU A 53 -11.74 -19.63 15.56
CA GLU A 53 -11.30 -21.02 15.74
C GLU A 53 -12.08 -21.98 14.84
N LYS A 54 -13.41 -21.86 14.82
CA LYS A 54 -14.29 -22.65 13.95
C LYS A 54 -13.97 -22.50 12.47
N SER A 55 -13.51 -21.32 12.05
CA SER A 55 -13.10 -21.08 10.66
C SER A 55 -11.72 -21.67 10.38
N LEU A 56 -10.81 -21.60 11.35
CA LEU A 56 -9.46 -22.16 11.26
C LEU A 56 -9.46 -23.68 11.12
N GLU A 57 -10.35 -24.39 11.84
CA GLU A 57 -10.50 -25.84 11.73
C GLU A 57 -10.81 -26.32 10.31
N LYS A 58 -11.53 -25.48 9.55
CA LYS A 58 -11.92 -25.75 8.17
C LYS A 58 -10.98 -25.15 7.13
N PHE A 59 -10.07 -24.29 7.55
CA PHE A 59 -9.20 -23.55 6.65
C PHE A 59 -8.03 -24.43 6.20
N LYS A 60 -8.11 -24.93 4.99
CA LYS A 60 -7.09 -25.76 4.32
C LYS A 60 -6.79 -25.16 2.94
N PRO A 61 -6.02 -24.07 2.86
CA PRO A 61 -5.74 -23.43 1.57
C PRO A 61 -4.84 -24.30 0.71
N ASP A 62 -5.19 -24.48 -0.55
CA ASP A 62 -4.28 -25.04 -1.54
C ASP A 62 -3.40 -23.92 -2.09
N VAL A 63 -2.18 -23.85 -1.56
CA VAL A 63 -1.20 -22.79 -1.87
C VAL A 63 -0.83 -22.79 -3.36
N PHE A 64 -0.62 -23.98 -3.96
CA PHE A 64 -0.21 -24.08 -5.36
C PHE A 64 -1.34 -23.70 -6.31
N ASP A 65 -2.57 -24.13 -6.02
CA ASP A 65 -3.72 -23.75 -6.83
C ASP A 65 -4.01 -22.26 -6.74
N LEU A 66 -3.92 -21.68 -5.53
CA LEU A 66 -4.06 -20.24 -5.33
C LEU A 66 -3.02 -19.45 -6.14
N PHE A 67 -1.74 -19.80 -6.02
CA PHE A 67 -0.68 -19.17 -6.77
C PHE A 67 -0.89 -19.29 -8.28
N LYS A 68 -1.20 -20.48 -8.79
CA LYS A 68 -1.52 -20.71 -10.21
C LYS A 68 -2.67 -19.83 -10.69
N ARG A 69 -3.73 -19.71 -9.91
CA ARG A 69 -4.88 -18.83 -10.26
C ARG A 69 -4.47 -17.36 -10.35
N LYS A 70 -3.62 -16.88 -9.41
CA LYS A 70 -3.08 -15.51 -9.46
C LYS A 70 -2.24 -15.28 -10.71
N VAL A 71 -1.33 -16.21 -11.02
CA VAL A 71 -0.51 -16.15 -12.24
C VAL A 71 -1.41 -16.11 -13.48
N THR A 72 -2.36 -17.03 -13.61
CA THR A 72 -3.26 -17.09 -14.77
C THR A 72 -4.07 -15.79 -14.93
N ARG A 73 -4.65 -15.28 -13.83
CA ARG A 73 -5.41 -14.02 -13.84
C ARG A 73 -4.53 -12.85 -14.32
N ASN A 74 -3.34 -12.73 -13.77
CA ASN A 74 -2.44 -11.62 -14.05
C ASN A 74 -1.87 -11.67 -15.47
N ILE A 75 -1.56 -12.87 -16.01
CA ILE A 75 -1.17 -13.05 -17.41
C ILE A 75 -2.30 -12.61 -18.34
N ASN A 76 -3.53 -13.04 -18.07
CA ASN A 76 -4.69 -12.64 -18.87
C ASN A 76 -4.90 -11.11 -18.81
N GLY A 77 -4.72 -10.48 -17.64
CA GLY A 77 -4.77 -9.03 -17.50
C GLY A 77 -3.70 -8.32 -18.32
N LEU A 78 -2.46 -8.82 -18.30
CA LEU A 78 -1.36 -8.27 -19.11
C LEU A 78 -1.64 -8.41 -20.61
N HIS A 79 -2.16 -9.54 -21.07
CA HIS A 79 -2.55 -9.71 -22.46
C HIS A 79 -3.62 -8.72 -22.90
N GLN A 80 -4.66 -8.52 -22.07
CA GLN A 80 -5.71 -7.54 -22.33
C GLN A 80 -5.15 -6.11 -22.36
N PHE A 81 -4.32 -5.76 -21.40
CA PHE A 81 -3.66 -4.45 -21.34
C PHE A 81 -2.80 -4.21 -22.59
N ASN A 82 -1.93 -5.14 -22.97
CA ASN A 82 -1.07 -5.02 -24.14
C ASN A 82 -1.86 -4.93 -25.45
N ALA A 83 -3.04 -5.54 -25.53
CA ALA A 83 -3.89 -5.44 -26.71
C ALA A 83 -4.56 -4.06 -26.87
N THR A 84 -4.66 -3.28 -25.79
CA THR A 84 -5.34 -1.98 -25.78
C THR A 84 -4.40 -0.80 -25.54
N ALA A 85 -3.26 -1.04 -24.93
CA ALA A 85 -2.27 0.00 -24.64
C ALA A 85 -1.62 0.53 -25.93
N PRO A 86 -1.40 1.84 -26.06
CA PRO A 86 -0.64 2.40 -27.16
C PRO A 86 0.77 1.80 -27.21
N ALA A 87 1.22 1.40 -28.40
CA ALA A 87 2.52 0.73 -28.59
C ALA A 87 3.73 1.56 -28.09
N GLN A 88 3.57 2.86 -27.95
CA GLN A 88 4.60 3.80 -27.51
C GLN A 88 4.48 4.18 -26.03
N ALA A 89 3.44 3.70 -25.31
CA ALA A 89 3.25 3.99 -23.90
C ALA A 89 4.39 3.36 -23.09
N LYS A 90 5.03 4.19 -22.27
CA LYS A 90 6.03 3.75 -21.28
C LYS A 90 5.47 3.94 -19.89
N SER A 91 5.73 2.98 -19.02
CA SER A 91 5.37 3.04 -17.61
C SER A 91 6.63 2.96 -16.75
N THR A 92 6.76 3.84 -15.79
CA THR A 92 7.87 3.85 -14.83
C THR A 92 7.27 3.87 -13.43
N ILE A 93 7.74 2.96 -12.57
CA ILE A 93 7.38 2.93 -11.16
C ILE A 93 8.54 3.52 -10.38
N CYS A 94 8.24 4.54 -9.56
CA CYS A 94 9.24 5.22 -8.76
C CYS A 94 8.85 5.15 -7.28
N ASP A 95 9.84 4.92 -6.43
CA ASP A 95 9.67 4.90 -4.97
C ASP A 95 10.15 6.23 -4.37
N PHE A 96 9.21 7.06 -3.94
CA PHE A 96 9.48 8.28 -3.20
C PHE A 96 8.27 8.70 -2.37
N ASN A 97 8.51 9.51 -1.33
CA ASN A 97 7.44 10.11 -0.54
C ASN A 97 7.29 11.58 -0.91
N SER A 98 6.19 11.93 -1.56
CA SER A 98 5.90 13.29 -2.03
C SER A 98 5.88 14.36 -0.92
N THR A 99 5.72 13.97 0.35
CA THR A 99 5.79 14.92 1.48
C THR A 99 7.21 15.41 1.75
N TYR A 100 8.23 14.63 1.38
CA TYR A 100 9.63 15.00 1.53
C TYR A 100 10.24 15.65 0.28
N GLY A 101 9.56 15.55 -0.84
CA GLY A 101 9.96 16.05 -2.13
C GLY A 101 9.88 15.00 -3.23
N ILE A 102 9.97 15.46 -4.47
CA ILE A 102 10.09 14.61 -5.65
C ILE A 102 11.49 14.83 -6.18
N PRO A 103 12.35 13.80 -6.25
CA PRO A 103 13.71 13.97 -6.76
C PRO A 103 13.72 14.40 -8.23
N ASP A 104 14.48 15.44 -8.57
CA ASP A 104 14.61 15.93 -9.95
C ASP A 104 15.13 14.87 -10.93
N THR A 105 15.86 13.87 -10.40
CA THR A 105 16.33 12.71 -11.18
C THR A 105 15.20 11.76 -11.56
N ILE A 106 14.05 11.85 -10.89
CA ILE A 106 12.83 11.06 -11.16
C ILE A 106 11.88 11.89 -12.03
N LEU A 107 11.53 13.09 -11.56
CA LEU A 107 10.63 14.03 -12.25
C LEU A 107 11.23 15.45 -12.14
N PRO A 108 11.83 15.97 -13.19
CA PRO A 108 12.29 17.35 -13.25
C PRO A 108 11.13 18.35 -13.07
N GLU A 109 11.45 19.57 -12.63
CA GLU A 109 10.48 20.65 -12.49
C GLU A 109 9.79 20.95 -13.84
N GLY A 110 8.46 21.08 -13.81
CA GLY A 110 7.64 21.37 -14.99
C GLY A 110 7.64 20.27 -16.05
N SER A 111 7.92 19.02 -15.68
CA SER A 111 8.01 17.87 -16.62
C SER A 111 6.74 17.03 -16.71
N VAL A 112 5.72 17.35 -15.94
CA VAL A 112 4.48 16.58 -15.82
C VAL A 112 3.30 17.39 -16.36
N ASP A 113 2.62 16.90 -17.37
CA ASP A 113 1.43 17.56 -17.95
C ASP A 113 0.17 17.36 -17.11
N MET A 114 0.07 16.24 -16.38
CA MET A 114 -1.12 15.89 -15.61
C MET A 114 -0.79 15.00 -14.43
N VAL A 115 -1.44 15.26 -13.30
CA VAL A 115 -1.42 14.40 -12.11
C VAL A 115 -2.80 13.84 -11.86
N VAL A 116 -2.91 12.52 -11.78
CA VAL A 116 -4.15 11.83 -11.43
C VAL A 116 -3.91 11.02 -10.16
N THR A 117 -4.64 11.33 -9.09
CA THR A 117 -4.45 10.69 -7.80
C THR A 117 -5.77 10.57 -7.04
N SER A 118 -5.80 9.65 -6.09
CA SER A 118 -6.84 9.53 -5.07
C SER A 118 -6.19 9.80 -3.71
N PRO A 119 -6.27 11.03 -3.20
CA PRO A 119 -5.63 11.36 -1.93
C PRO A 119 -6.24 10.58 -0.77
N PRO A 120 -5.49 10.30 0.29
CA PRO A 120 -6.02 9.67 1.48
C PRO A 120 -7.16 10.49 2.10
N TYR A 121 -8.09 9.81 2.75
CA TYR A 121 -9.30 10.45 3.31
C TYR A 121 -9.10 11.17 4.65
N GLY A 122 -7.86 11.44 5.07
CA GLY A 122 -7.55 12.10 6.35
C GLY A 122 -7.79 11.24 7.60
N ASP A 123 -8.24 10.01 7.42
CA ASP A 123 -8.54 9.05 8.47
C ASP A 123 -7.81 7.71 8.24
N SER A 124 -6.58 7.79 7.74
CA SER A 124 -5.80 6.63 7.31
C SER A 124 -5.50 5.63 8.43
N HIS A 125 -5.43 6.10 9.69
CA HIS A 125 -5.22 5.19 10.82
C HIS A 125 -6.42 4.31 11.14
N THR A 126 -7.63 4.73 10.82
CA THR A 126 -8.85 4.03 11.21
C THR A 126 -9.59 3.43 10.04
N THR A 127 -9.57 4.07 8.88
CA THR A 127 -10.42 3.68 7.75
C THR A 127 -9.71 2.73 6.79
N VAL A 128 -8.47 3.02 6.40
CA VAL A 128 -7.72 2.17 5.45
C VAL A 128 -6.32 1.90 5.98
N ALA A 129 -6.14 0.72 6.55
CA ALA A 129 -4.88 0.27 7.09
C ALA A 129 -4.05 -0.43 6.00
N TYR A 130 -3.52 0.34 5.04
CA TYR A 130 -2.72 -0.18 3.92
C TYR A 130 -1.53 -1.02 4.37
N GLY A 131 -0.80 -0.57 5.39
CA GLY A 131 0.31 -1.32 5.96
C GLY A 131 -0.12 -2.63 6.61
N GLN A 132 -1.33 -2.71 7.18
CA GLN A 132 -1.86 -3.97 7.67
C GLN A 132 -2.27 -4.90 6.53
N PHE A 133 -2.79 -4.35 5.43
CA PHE A 133 -3.16 -5.14 4.27
C PHE A 133 -1.94 -5.81 3.62
N SER A 134 -0.87 -5.08 3.38
CA SER A 134 0.36 -5.55 2.74
C SER A 134 1.34 -6.25 3.71
N ARG A 135 1.05 -6.25 5.01
CA ARG A 135 1.95 -6.67 6.07
C ARG A 135 2.60 -8.02 5.84
N TRP A 136 1.81 -9.03 5.49
CA TRP A 136 2.32 -10.38 5.33
C TRP A 136 3.25 -10.53 4.14
N ALA A 137 2.93 -9.87 3.02
CA ALA A 137 3.81 -9.84 1.85
C ALA A 137 5.10 -9.08 2.17
N ASN A 138 5.01 -7.92 2.82
CA ASN A 138 6.18 -7.13 3.20
C ASN A 138 7.11 -7.89 4.17
N GLU A 139 6.55 -8.59 5.15
CA GLU A 139 7.34 -9.44 6.05
C GLU A 139 7.92 -10.65 5.33
N TRP A 140 7.18 -11.26 4.42
CA TRP A 140 7.66 -12.39 3.62
C TRP A 140 8.90 -12.03 2.81
N PHE A 141 8.88 -10.86 2.18
CA PHE A 141 10.01 -10.34 1.40
C PHE A 141 11.05 -9.57 2.24
N CYS A 142 11.02 -9.71 3.55
CA CYS A 142 11.97 -9.09 4.48
C CYS A 142 12.05 -7.56 4.37
N TYR A 143 10.95 -6.88 4.01
CA TYR A 143 10.89 -5.44 4.00
C TYR A 143 11.03 -4.88 5.43
N LYS A 144 12.08 -4.09 5.66
CA LYS A 144 12.48 -3.66 7.02
C LYS A 144 11.39 -2.85 7.73
N GLU A 145 10.69 -2.01 6.99
CA GLU A 145 9.66 -1.10 7.50
C GLU A 145 8.26 -1.74 7.51
N ALA A 146 8.14 -3.02 7.21
CA ALA A 146 6.85 -3.72 7.16
C ALA A 146 5.97 -3.45 8.39
N ALA A 147 6.57 -3.37 9.58
CA ALA A 147 5.87 -3.13 10.84
C ALA A 147 5.37 -1.70 11.04
N SER A 148 6.05 -0.74 10.46
CA SER A 148 5.85 0.70 10.68
C SER A 148 5.25 1.42 9.49
N LEU A 149 4.90 0.71 8.41
CA LEU A 149 4.44 1.30 7.16
C LEU A 149 3.28 2.28 7.36
N ASP A 150 2.26 1.93 8.15
CA ASP A 150 1.13 2.83 8.41
C ASP A 150 1.55 4.15 9.09
N SER A 151 2.65 4.13 9.88
CA SER A 151 3.19 5.35 10.50
C SER A 151 4.04 6.21 9.54
N MET A 152 4.41 5.66 8.40
CA MET A 152 5.15 6.36 7.34
C MET A 152 4.23 6.99 6.30
N LEU A 153 2.97 6.60 6.28
CA LEU A 153 1.95 7.17 5.40
C LEU A 153 1.56 8.57 5.85
N MET A 154 0.90 9.31 4.96
CA MET A 154 0.43 10.68 5.19
C MET A 154 -0.42 10.77 6.47
N GLY A 155 -0.06 11.68 7.37
CA GLY A 155 -0.69 11.80 8.69
C GLY A 155 -0.24 10.75 9.72
N GLY A 156 0.66 9.84 9.37
CA GLY A 156 1.13 8.78 10.27
C GLY A 156 2.01 9.28 11.41
N LYS A 157 2.79 10.33 11.19
CA LYS A 157 3.60 10.98 12.23
C LYS A 157 2.80 12.06 12.93
N LYS A 158 2.64 11.92 14.24
CA LYS A 158 1.94 12.93 15.04
C LYS A 158 2.76 14.20 15.18
N THR A 159 2.11 15.34 14.96
CA THR A 159 2.67 16.67 15.21
C THR A 159 1.85 17.42 16.26
N ARG A 160 2.41 18.49 16.80
CA ARG A 160 1.72 19.49 17.61
C ARG A 160 1.94 20.90 17.06
N GLN A 161 2.21 20.99 15.75
CA GLN A 161 2.40 22.24 15.06
C GLN A 161 1.56 22.23 13.77
N GLU A 162 0.85 23.32 13.51
CA GLU A 162 0.20 23.59 12.23
C GLU A 162 1.23 24.20 11.28
N LEU A 163 1.43 23.58 10.12
CA LEU A 163 2.34 24.06 9.06
C LEU A 163 1.58 24.64 7.86
N PHE A 164 0.25 24.64 7.91
CA PHE A 164 -0.62 25.20 6.89
C PHE A 164 -1.40 26.40 7.44
N THR A 165 -1.85 27.25 6.53
CA THR A 165 -2.81 28.32 6.84
C THR A 165 -4.11 28.04 6.11
N THR A 166 -5.21 28.10 6.82
CA THR A 166 -6.55 27.95 6.22
C THR A 166 -7.58 28.78 6.94
N THR A 167 -8.46 29.40 6.17
CA THR A 167 -9.66 30.05 6.68
C THR A 167 -10.90 29.20 6.38
N THR A 168 -10.85 28.37 5.33
CA THR A 168 -11.98 27.62 4.80
C THR A 168 -12.49 26.54 5.77
N ILE A 169 -11.57 25.83 6.45
CA ILE A 169 -11.93 24.73 7.35
C ILE A 169 -11.57 25.04 8.82
N ARG A 170 -11.35 26.31 9.15
CA ARG A 170 -10.97 26.70 10.51
C ARG A 170 -12.03 26.39 11.55
N GLN A 171 -13.28 26.62 11.22
CA GLN A 171 -14.40 26.34 12.13
C GLN A 171 -14.53 24.86 12.45
N GLU A 172 -14.34 23.99 11.45
CA GLU A 172 -14.36 22.54 11.61
C GLU A 172 -13.19 22.06 12.47
N LEU A 173 -12.00 22.60 12.26
CA LEU A 173 -10.82 22.28 13.05
C LEU A 173 -11.01 22.71 14.51
N ASP A 174 -11.53 23.90 14.78
CA ASP A 174 -11.79 24.40 16.13
C ASP A 174 -12.89 23.58 16.82
N ALA A 175 -13.92 23.15 16.08
CA ALA A 175 -14.95 22.26 16.59
C ALA A 175 -14.39 20.88 16.96
N ILE A 176 -13.51 20.30 16.12
CA ILE A 176 -12.83 19.03 16.42
C ILE A 176 -11.97 19.22 17.67
N ARG A 177 -11.22 20.29 17.77
CA ARG A 177 -10.33 20.56 18.91
C ARG A 177 -11.10 20.67 20.23
N ALA A 178 -12.27 21.30 20.19
CA ALA A 178 -13.13 21.46 21.37
C ALA A 178 -13.69 20.11 21.86
N LEU A 179 -13.91 19.15 20.93
CA LEU A 179 -14.47 17.83 21.25
C LEU A 179 -13.40 16.78 21.58
N ASP A 180 -12.32 16.77 20.83
CA ASP A 180 -11.22 15.79 20.94
C ASP A 180 -9.90 16.41 20.45
N GLU A 181 -9.08 16.86 21.39
CA GLU A 181 -7.77 17.44 21.09
C GLU A 181 -6.81 16.43 20.43
N LYS A 182 -6.91 15.15 20.77
CA LYS A 182 -6.09 14.10 20.13
C LYS A 182 -6.47 13.97 18.66
N ARG A 183 -7.75 13.95 18.36
CA ARG A 183 -8.26 13.86 16.98
C ARG A 183 -7.89 15.10 16.17
N TYR A 184 -7.95 16.28 16.78
CA TYR A 184 -7.49 17.51 16.18
C TYR A 184 -6.03 17.38 15.66
N TRP A 185 -5.11 16.90 16.50
CA TRP A 185 -3.71 16.75 16.10
C TRP A 185 -3.48 15.64 15.05
N GLU A 186 -4.32 14.63 15.02
CA GLU A 186 -4.31 13.63 13.94
C GLU A 186 -4.70 14.26 12.59
N VAL A 187 -5.75 15.09 12.57
CA VAL A 187 -6.18 15.85 11.39
C VAL A 187 -5.12 16.87 10.97
N VAL A 188 -4.54 17.61 11.92
CA VAL A 188 -3.45 18.57 11.64
C VAL A 188 -2.24 17.87 11.03
N SER A 189 -1.85 16.70 11.53
CA SER A 189 -0.73 15.91 10.98
C SER A 189 -1.00 15.54 9.52
N PHE A 190 -2.19 15.09 9.22
CA PHE A 190 -2.60 14.80 7.84
C PHE A 190 -2.56 16.03 6.94
N LEU A 191 -3.12 17.15 7.38
CA LEU A 191 -3.18 18.37 6.58
C LEU A 191 -1.79 18.97 6.33
N ASN A 192 -0.86 18.86 7.29
CA ASN A 192 0.52 19.24 7.09
C ASN A 192 1.17 18.44 5.96
N ASP A 193 1.09 17.12 6.03
CA ASP A 193 1.67 16.23 5.02
C ASP A 193 1.00 16.42 3.66
N TYR A 194 -0.32 16.61 3.64
CA TYR A 194 -1.07 16.86 2.41
C TYR A 194 -0.65 18.17 1.75
N THR A 195 -0.50 19.24 2.54
CA THR A 195 -0.03 20.54 2.03
C THR A 195 1.37 20.43 1.43
N LEU A 196 2.30 19.78 2.14
CA LEU A 196 3.66 19.56 1.63
C LEU A 196 3.66 18.73 0.34
N SER A 197 2.85 17.69 0.29
CA SER A 197 2.72 16.85 -0.91
C SER A 197 2.21 17.66 -2.11
N ILE A 198 1.16 18.46 -1.93
CA ILE A 198 0.63 19.34 -3.00
C ILE A 198 1.67 20.35 -3.47
N GLN A 199 2.40 20.99 -2.55
CA GLN A 199 3.45 21.95 -2.88
C GLN A 199 4.60 21.30 -3.68
N ASN A 200 4.99 20.08 -3.33
CA ASN A 200 6.03 19.35 -4.05
C ASN A 200 5.56 18.84 -5.42
N VAL A 201 4.31 18.37 -5.51
CA VAL A 201 3.70 17.97 -6.78
C VAL A 201 3.55 19.17 -7.72
N ALA A 202 3.15 20.33 -7.21
CA ALA A 202 3.01 21.54 -8.01
C ALA A 202 4.32 22.03 -8.67
N LYS A 203 5.50 21.63 -8.14
CA LYS A 203 6.78 21.97 -8.76
C LYS A 203 7.06 21.19 -10.03
N VAL A 204 6.57 19.97 -10.12
CA VAL A 204 6.84 19.09 -11.29
C VAL A 204 5.77 19.24 -12.38
N VAL A 205 4.64 19.89 -12.10
CA VAL A 205 3.62 20.29 -13.08
C VAL A 205 3.95 21.69 -13.64
#